data_c0107559ea94fb6d164243fe017e2ef9
#
_entry.id   c0107559ea94fb6d164243fe017e2ef9
#
_cell.length_a   1.000
_cell.length_b   1.000
_cell.length_c   1.000
_cell.angle_alpha   90.00
_cell.angle_beta   90.00
_cell.angle_gamma   90.00
#
_symmetry.space_group_name_H-M   'P 1'
#
loop_
_entity.id
_entity.type
_entity.pdbx_description
1 polymer ?
#
loop_
_entity_poly.entity_id
_entity_poly.type
_entity_poly.pdbx_seq_one_letter_code
_entity_poly.pdbx_strand_id
1 'polypeptide(L)'
;MKIKNLILFVFFLIFSFSHVTFSKEPGKFIEEITSEASSILASEDSKEDKILKLKKIAENSVDILGIGLYSLGKHRKTINKDQKKTYNKLFREYFLKSFSSRLVDYSDPKIEIQSEEKVSEKYTIVR
;
A
#
# COMPACT_ATOMS: atom_id res chain seq x y z
N MET A 1 -18.16 -48.95 8.58
CA MET A 1 -17.82 -47.80 7.72
C MET A 1 -16.40 -48.00 7.23
N LYS A 2 -16.15 -48.13 5.93
CA LYS A 2 -14.82 -48.53 5.39
C LYS A 2 -13.83 -47.35 5.58
N ILE A 3 -12.63 -47.62 6.09
CA ILE A 3 -11.56 -46.64 6.37
C ILE A 3 -11.35 -45.64 5.21
N LYS A 4 -11.49 -46.09 3.96
CA LYS A 4 -11.45 -45.23 2.77
C LYS A 4 -12.46 -44.07 2.81
N ASN A 5 -13.68 -44.31 3.29
CA ASN A 5 -14.72 -43.26 3.35
C ASN A 5 -14.44 -42.27 4.49
N LEU A 6 -13.82 -42.71 5.57
CA LEU A 6 -13.39 -41.86 6.67
C LEU A 6 -12.26 -40.90 6.23
N ILE A 7 -11.27 -41.44 5.50
CA ILE A 7 -10.15 -40.66 4.96
C ILE A 7 -10.67 -39.61 3.94
N LEU A 8 -11.59 -40.00 3.07
CA LEU A 8 -12.20 -39.08 2.10
C LEU A 8 -12.99 -37.96 2.80
N PHE A 9 -13.70 -38.27 3.87
CA PHE A 9 -14.47 -37.32 4.67
C PHE A 9 -13.56 -36.32 5.40
N VAL A 10 -12.47 -36.79 5.99
CA VAL A 10 -11.47 -35.94 6.65
C VAL A 10 -10.75 -35.05 5.63
N PHE A 11 -10.44 -35.56 4.45
CA PHE A 11 -9.83 -34.79 3.38
C PHE A 11 -10.78 -33.66 2.89
N PHE A 12 -12.08 -33.92 2.79
CA PHE A 12 -13.09 -32.93 2.39
C PHE A 12 -13.27 -31.85 3.48
N LEU A 13 -13.14 -32.21 4.76
CA LEU A 13 -13.24 -31.25 5.87
C LEU A 13 -12.05 -30.28 5.92
N ILE A 14 -10.85 -30.73 5.54
CA ILE A 14 -9.65 -29.88 5.50
C ILE A 14 -9.72 -28.84 4.36
N PHE A 15 -10.38 -29.18 3.24
CA PHE A 15 -10.54 -28.26 2.09
C PHE A 15 -11.62 -27.18 2.31
N SER A 16 -12.46 -27.32 3.34
CA SER A 16 -13.56 -26.37 3.62
C SER A 16 -13.12 -25.14 4.42
N PHE A 17 -11.87 -25.02 4.85
CA PHE A 17 -11.31 -23.79 5.43
C PHE A 17 -10.95 -22.82 4.32
N SER A 18 -11.97 -22.23 3.69
CA SER A 18 -11.79 -21.03 2.88
C SER A 18 -11.23 -19.95 3.79
N HIS A 19 -9.97 -19.58 3.59
CA HIS A 19 -9.39 -18.41 4.23
C HIS A 19 -10.17 -17.18 3.75
N VAL A 20 -11.07 -16.68 4.60
CA VAL A 20 -11.66 -15.36 4.40
C VAL A 20 -10.53 -14.36 4.60
N THR A 21 -9.93 -13.94 3.50
CA THR A 21 -9.01 -12.80 3.50
C THR A 21 -9.84 -11.55 3.80
N PHE A 22 -9.79 -11.08 5.03
CA PHE A 22 -10.34 -9.78 5.42
C PHE A 22 -9.48 -8.71 4.74
N SER A 23 -9.93 -8.23 3.59
CA SER A 23 -9.42 -6.96 3.05
C SER A 23 -9.95 -5.84 3.93
N LYS A 24 -9.07 -4.97 4.43
CA LYS A 24 -9.52 -3.76 5.16
C LYS A 24 -10.41 -2.92 4.26
N GLU A 25 -11.44 -2.31 4.84
CA GLU A 25 -12.25 -1.31 4.14
C GLU A 25 -11.36 -0.16 3.68
N PRO A 26 -11.49 0.30 2.42
CA PRO A 26 -10.60 1.30 1.85
C PRO A 26 -10.51 2.60 2.68
N GLY A 27 -11.63 3.13 3.14
CA GLY A 27 -11.64 4.34 3.97
C GLY A 27 -10.92 4.15 5.29
N LYS A 28 -11.18 3.04 5.98
CA LYS A 28 -10.49 2.71 7.23
C LYS A 28 -8.99 2.55 7.04
N PHE A 29 -8.58 1.96 5.91
CA PHE A 29 -7.16 1.86 5.56
C PHE A 29 -6.52 3.24 5.40
N ILE A 30 -7.17 4.16 4.69
CA ILE A 30 -6.68 5.54 4.51
C ILE A 30 -6.67 6.29 5.84
N GLU A 31 -7.70 6.14 6.66
CA GLU A 31 -7.78 6.76 7.99
C GLU A 31 -6.61 6.32 8.90
N GLU A 32 -6.32 5.03 8.95
CA GLU A 32 -5.20 4.50 9.73
C GLU A 32 -3.85 5.09 9.28
N ILE A 33 -3.59 5.10 7.96
CA ILE A 33 -2.33 5.61 7.40
C ILE A 33 -2.17 7.11 7.65
N THR A 34 -3.23 7.87 7.44
CA THR A 34 -3.20 9.33 7.63
C THR A 34 -3.09 9.70 9.11
N SER A 35 -3.72 8.95 10.00
CA SER A 35 -3.57 9.10 11.45
C SER A 35 -2.15 8.79 11.91
N GLU A 36 -1.55 7.70 11.41
CA GLU A 36 -0.15 7.35 11.71
C GLU A 36 0.81 8.44 11.22
N ALA A 37 0.63 8.93 9.99
CA ALA A 37 1.44 10.02 9.43
C ALA A 37 1.31 11.31 10.26
N SER A 38 0.08 11.69 10.64
CA SER A 38 -0.18 12.87 11.49
C SER A 38 0.50 12.76 12.85
N SER A 39 0.44 11.57 13.48
CA SER A 39 1.10 11.32 14.77
C SER A 39 2.63 11.47 14.67
N ILE A 40 3.24 11.00 13.56
CA ILE A 40 4.67 11.18 13.32
C ILE A 40 5.01 12.67 13.14
N LEU A 41 4.20 13.40 12.38
CA LEU A 41 4.43 14.82 12.13
C LEU A 41 4.30 15.66 13.40
N ALA A 42 3.38 15.32 14.28
CA ALA A 42 3.17 15.98 15.57
C ALA A 42 4.16 15.57 16.68
N SER A 43 4.97 14.52 16.49
CA SER A 43 5.92 14.04 17.49
C SER A 43 7.07 15.02 17.70
N GLU A 44 7.80 14.88 18.83
CA GLU A 44 9.04 15.61 19.13
C GLU A 44 10.29 15.00 18.49
N ASP A 45 10.11 14.01 17.58
CA ASP A 45 11.22 13.37 16.89
C ASP A 45 12.02 14.35 16.03
N SER A 46 13.28 14.03 15.76
CA SER A 46 14.09 14.79 14.81
C SER A 46 13.48 14.78 13.40
N LYS A 47 13.78 15.80 12.60
CA LYS A 47 13.32 15.87 11.20
C LYS A 47 13.74 14.63 10.42
N GLU A 48 14.93 14.14 10.66
CA GLU A 48 15.51 12.95 10.04
C GLU A 48 14.73 11.69 10.40
N ASP A 49 14.37 11.52 11.67
CA ASP A 49 13.59 10.37 12.15
C ASP A 49 12.16 10.40 11.59
N LYS A 50 11.52 11.56 11.57
CA LYS A 50 10.21 11.73 10.92
C LYS A 50 10.26 11.33 9.44
N ILE A 51 11.29 11.77 8.70
CA ILE A 51 11.50 11.39 7.31
C ILE A 51 11.63 9.87 7.16
N LEU A 52 12.39 9.20 8.01
CA LEU A 52 12.56 7.75 7.98
C LEU A 52 11.23 7.02 8.25
N LYS A 53 10.46 7.45 9.23
CA LYS A 53 9.15 6.87 9.57
C LYS A 53 8.14 7.07 8.44
N LEU A 54 8.07 8.28 7.85
CA LEU A 54 7.19 8.58 6.71
C LEU A 54 7.54 7.76 5.46
N LYS A 55 8.83 7.54 5.18
CA LYS A 55 9.26 6.63 4.12
C LYS A 55 8.73 5.22 4.33
N LYS A 56 8.80 4.71 5.57
CA LYS A 56 8.30 3.37 5.90
C LYS A 56 6.79 3.25 5.69
N ILE A 57 6.03 4.27 6.06
CA ILE A 57 4.58 4.31 5.76
C ILE A 57 4.37 4.21 4.25
N ALA A 58 5.04 5.04 3.45
CA ALA A 58 4.88 5.03 2.00
C ALA A 58 5.26 3.68 1.39
N GLU A 59 6.35 3.05 1.84
CA GLU A 59 6.77 1.73 1.37
C GLU A 59 5.74 0.63 1.63
N ASN A 60 5.02 0.71 2.74
CA ASN A 60 4.05 -0.31 3.16
C ASN A 60 2.65 -0.07 2.57
N SER A 61 2.33 1.16 2.18
CA SER A 61 0.96 1.58 1.88
C SER A 61 0.76 2.03 0.44
N VAL A 62 1.82 2.32 -0.30
CA VAL A 62 1.75 2.87 -1.66
C VAL A 62 2.32 1.89 -2.67
N ASP A 63 1.58 1.61 -3.73
CA ASP A 63 2.10 0.88 -4.91
C ASP A 63 3.04 1.79 -5.73
N ILE A 64 4.23 2.04 -5.17
CA ILE A 64 5.25 2.89 -5.79
C ILE A 64 5.67 2.35 -7.17
N LEU A 65 5.70 1.02 -7.32
CA LEU A 65 6.04 0.38 -8.60
C LEU A 65 4.97 0.65 -9.65
N GLY A 66 3.70 0.49 -9.31
CA GLY A 66 2.57 0.77 -10.19
C GLY A 66 2.54 2.23 -10.63
N ILE A 67 2.73 3.17 -9.69
CA ILE A 67 2.80 4.60 -9.98
C ILE A 67 3.98 4.89 -10.92
N GLY A 68 5.16 4.29 -10.68
CA GLY A 68 6.32 4.44 -11.54
C GLY A 68 6.06 3.95 -12.96
N LEU A 69 5.47 2.77 -13.11
CA LEU A 69 5.12 2.21 -14.42
C LEU A 69 4.05 3.04 -15.14
N TYR A 70 3.11 3.60 -14.39
CA TYR A 70 2.10 4.53 -14.94
C TYR A 70 2.77 5.80 -15.45
N SER A 71 3.70 6.38 -14.68
CA SER A 71 4.44 7.60 -15.02
C SER A 71 5.28 7.46 -16.31
N LEU A 72 5.76 6.25 -16.64
CA LEU A 72 6.43 5.97 -17.91
C LEU A 72 5.52 6.15 -19.13
N GLY A 73 4.21 6.08 -18.95
CA GLY A 73 3.24 6.20 -20.04
C GLY A 73 3.52 5.23 -21.19
N LYS A 74 3.61 5.74 -22.41
CA LYS A 74 3.89 4.92 -23.61
C LYS A 74 5.27 4.26 -23.58
N HIS A 75 6.25 4.86 -22.93
CA HIS A 75 7.62 4.36 -22.87
C HIS A 75 7.76 3.02 -22.14
N ARG A 76 6.81 2.67 -21.26
CA ARG A 76 6.79 1.37 -20.57
C ARG A 76 6.79 0.16 -21.51
N LYS A 77 6.36 0.36 -22.79
CA LYS A 77 6.32 -0.69 -23.81
C LYS A 77 7.61 -0.82 -24.61
N THR A 78 8.46 0.21 -24.61
CA THR A 78 9.67 0.31 -25.45
C THR A 78 10.96 0.11 -24.67
N ILE A 79 10.96 0.33 -23.37
CA ILE A 79 12.15 0.12 -22.53
C ILE A 79 12.45 -1.38 -22.37
N ASN A 80 13.73 -1.74 -22.39
CA ASN A 80 14.19 -3.10 -22.13
C ASN A 80 14.16 -3.44 -20.62
N LYS A 81 14.45 -4.71 -20.27
CA LYS A 81 14.40 -5.21 -18.90
C LYS A 81 15.35 -4.47 -17.95
N ASP A 82 16.56 -4.17 -18.39
CA ASP A 82 17.58 -3.51 -17.57
C ASP A 82 17.24 -2.04 -17.33
N GLN A 83 16.77 -1.35 -18.37
CA GLN A 83 16.26 0.00 -18.26
C GLN A 83 15.07 0.07 -17.30
N LYS A 84 14.14 -0.91 -17.39
CA LYS A 84 13.00 -0.98 -16.49
C LYS A 84 13.43 -1.19 -15.04
N LYS A 85 14.39 -2.09 -14.80
CA LYS A 85 14.95 -2.34 -13.46
C LYS A 85 15.61 -1.08 -12.87
N THR A 86 16.43 -0.41 -13.67
CA THR A 86 17.11 0.83 -13.28
C THR A 86 16.10 1.94 -13.00
N TYR A 87 15.12 2.12 -13.89
CA TYR A 87 14.04 3.10 -13.71
C TYR A 87 13.26 2.86 -12.42
N ASN A 88 12.81 1.63 -12.17
CA ASN A 88 12.04 1.29 -10.98
C ASN A 88 12.81 1.60 -9.69
N LYS A 89 14.12 1.30 -9.66
CA LYS A 89 14.99 1.63 -8.52
C LYS A 89 15.06 3.14 -8.30
N LEU A 90 15.40 3.89 -9.35
CA LEU A 90 15.53 5.36 -9.27
C LEU A 90 14.21 6.04 -8.95
N PHE A 91 13.10 5.57 -9.56
CA PHE A 91 11.78 6.10 -9.27
C PHE A 91 11.38 5.89 -7.81
N ARG A 92 11.62 4.69 -7.25
CA ARG A 92 11.33 4.42 -5.84
C ARG A 92 12.12 5.34 -4.91
N GLU A 93 13.42 5.49 -5.15
CA GLU A 93 14.28 6.38 -4.36
C GLU A 93 13.81 7.84 -4.44
N TYR A 94 13.51 8.31 -5.64
CA TYR A 94 12.99 9.65 -5.89
C TYR A 94 11.64 9.87 -5.20
N PHE A 95 10.70 8.93 -5.38
CA PHE A 95 9.36 9.02 -4.79
C PHE A 95 9.44 9.12 -3.27
N LEU A 96 10.15 8.20 -2.63
CA LEU A 96 10.28 8.16 -1.17
C LEU A 96 10.94 9.44 -0.62
N LYS A 97 12.00 9.91 -1.28
CA LYS A 97 12.67 11.15 -0.90
C LYS A 97 11.73 12.35 -1.04
N SER A 98 11.09 12.48 -2.18
CA SER A 98 10.20 13.62 -2.50
C SER A 98 8.99 13.66 -1.58
N PHE A 99 8.34 12.48 -1.37
CA PHE A 99 7.17 12.33 -0.52
C PHE A 99 7.48 12.71 0.93
N SER A 100 8.49 12.07 1.54
CA SER A 100 8.81 12.30 2.94
C SER A 100 9.35 13.69 3.24
N SER A 101 10.17 14.26 2.33
CA SER A 101 10.72 15.61 2.51
C SER A 101 9.66 16.70 2.42
N ARG A 102 8.60 16.48 1.65
CA ARG A 102 7.49 17.44 1.56
C ARG A 102 6.54 17.32 2.75
N LEU A 103 6.24 16.09 3.17
CA LEU A 103 5.33 15.88 4.30
C LEU A 103 5.91 16.40 5.62
N VAL A 104 7.19 16.21 5.86
CA VAL A 104 7.82 16.61 7.14
C VAL A 104 7.77 18.11 7.41
N ASP A 105 7.49 18.91 6.40
CA ASP A 105 7.34 20.37 6.54
C ASP A 105 5.94 20.77 7.07
N TYR A 106 4.98 19.83 7.15
CA TYR A 106 3.67 20.04 7.78
C TYR A 106 3.74 19.68 9.27
N SER A 107 3.32 20.61 10.13
CA SER A 107 3.36 20.41 11.59
C SER A 107 2.04 19.88 12.17
N ASP A 108 0.90 20.16 11.56
CA ASP A 108 -0.42 19.74 12.02
C ASP A 108 -1.40 19.55 10.85
N PRO A 109 -1.24 18.48 10.06
CA PRO A 109 -2.14 18.23 8.93
C PRO A 109 -3.49 17.74 9.45
N LYS A 110 -4.56 18.44 9.07
CA LYS A 110 -5.94 17.97 9.27
C LYS A 110 -6.39 17.23 8.03
N ILE A 111 -6.70 15.95 8.17
CA ILE A 111 -7.13 15.09 7.08
C ILE A 111 -8.49 14.52 7.45
N GLU A 112 -9.48 14.75 6.59
CA GLU A 112 -10.85 14.26 6.76
C GLU A 112 -11.24 13.40 5.56
N ILE A 113 -11.78 12.22 5.82
CA ILE A 113 -12.36 11.37 4.78
C ILE A 113 -13.80 11.83 4.54
N GLN A 114 -14.04 12.34 3.33
CA GLN A 114 -15.35 12.90 2.96
C GLN A 114 -16.28 11.87 2.33
N SER A 115 -15.76 10.98 1.49
CA SER A 115 -16.57 9.99 0.79
C SER A 115 -15.74 8.83 0.25
N GLU A 116 -16.42 7.70 0.07
CA GLU A 116 -15.91 6.53 -0.63
C GLU A 116 -16.79 6.24 -1.84
N GLU A 117 -16.16 5.93 -2.98
CA GLU A 117 -16.82 5.58 -4.22
C GLU A 117 -16.23 4.28 -4.77
N LYS A 118 -17.01 3.18 -4.70
CA LYS A 118 -16.61 1.90 -5.29
C LYS A 118 -16.76 1.95 -6.81
N VAL A 119 -15.64 2.06 -7.50
CA VAL A 119 -15.61 2.13 -8.97
C VAL A 119 -15.67 0.74 -9.60
N SER A 120 -15.08 -0.28 -8.94
CA SER A 120 -15.11 -1.68 -9.35
C SER A 120 -14.85 -2.60 -8.15
N GLU A 121 -14.91 -3.93 -8.34
CA GLU A 121 -14.55 -4.91 -7.30
C GLU A 121 -13.11 -4.76 -6.77
N LYS A 122 -12.23 -4.12 -7.52
CA LYS A 122 -10.79 -3.98 -7.19
C LYS A 122 -10.38 -2.53 -6.96
N TYR A 123 -11.29 -1.59 -7.10
CA TYR A 123 -10.93 -0.18 -7.10
C TYR A 123 -11.99 0.68 -6.41
N THR A 124 -11.58 1.35 -5.35
CA THR A 124 -12.38 2.33 -4.58
C THR A 124 -11.63 3.65 -4.52
N ILE A 125 -12.32 4.74 -4.76
CA ILE A 125 -11.81 6.10 -4.57
C ILE A 125 -12.22 6.56 -3.17
N VAL A 126 -11.26 6.99 -2.37
CA VAL A 126 -11.48 7.64 -1.07
C VAL A 126 -11.09 9.12 -1.23
N ARG A 127 -12.00 10.00 -0.87
CA ARG A 127 -11.81 11.46 -0.94
C ARG A 127 -11.77 12.05 0.45
#